data_8fd136a6f44522b1e7fa8a39dc4b7275
#
_entry.id   8fd136a6f44522b1e7fa8a39dc4b7275
#
_cell.length_a   1.000
_cell.length_b   1.000
_cell.length_c   1.000
_cell.angle_alpha   90.00
_cell.angle_beta   90.00
_cell.angle_gamma   90.00
#
_symmetry.space_group_name_H-M   'P 1'
#
loop_
_entity.id
_entity.type
_entity.pdbx_description
1 polymer ?
#
loop_
_entity_poly.entity_id
_entity_poly.type
_entity_poly.pdbx_seq_one_letter_code
_entity_poly.pdbx_strand_id
1 'polypeptide(L)' 'MTREEKISARRESNNEILKILTEYVEKYPEQRFGQILYNFGFLPYGDPYYEESVDTLERVHSTKSHS' A
#
# COMPACT_ATOMS: atom_id res chain seq x y z
N MET A 1 19.51 -2.03 -12.73
CA MET A 1 18.16 -2.56 -12.92
C MET A 1 17.56 -2.05 -14.23
N THR A 2 17.06 -2.93 -15.07
CA THR A 2 16.47 -2.55 -16.34
C THR A 2 15.07 -1.97 -16.13
N ARG A 3 14.54 -1.30 -17.16
CA ARG A 3 13.19 -0.74 -17.12
C ARG A 3 12.15 -1.85 -16.89
N GLU A 4 12.36 -2.99 -17.54
CA GLU A 4 11.45 -4.13 -17.44
C GLU A 4 11.43 -4.71 -16.03
N GLU A 5 12.60 -4.78 -15.39
CA GLU A 5 12.69 -5.26 -14.02
C GLU A 5 12.00 -4.31 -13.05
N LYS A 6 12.14 -2.98 -13.29
CA LYS A 6 11.45 -1.99 -12.46
C LYS A 6 9.93 -2.09 -12.59
N ILE A 7 9.44 -2.29 -13.81
CA ILE A 7 8.00 -2.43 -14.06
C ILE A 7 7.47 -3.69 -13.39
N SER A 8 8.22 -4.80 -13.49
CA SER A 8 7.82 -6.05 -12.87
C SER A 8 7.78 -5.93 -11.34
N ALA A 9 8.80 -5.31 -10.75
CA ALA A 9 8.86 -5.11 -9.30
C ALA A 9 7.71 -4.21 -8.82
N ARG A 10 7.39 -3.18 -9.59
CA ARG A 10 6.29 -2.28 -9.26
C ARG A 10 4.96 -3.00 -9.30
N ARG A 11 4.76 -3.85 -10.31
CA ARG A 11 3.54 -4.63 -10.44
C ARG A 11 3.36 -5.58 -9.26
N GLU A 12 4.42 -6.27 -8.86
CA GLU A 12 4.39 -7.17 -7.73
C GLU A 12 4.05 -6.43 -6.44
N SER A 13 4.68 -5.27 -6.22
CA SER A 13 4.40 -4.45 -5.04
C SER A 13 2.96 -3.96 -5.04
N ASN A 14 2.46 -3.51 -6.19
CA ASN A 14 1.08 -3.03 -6.31
C ASN A 14 0.09 -4.15 -6.02
N ASN A 15 0.34 -5.35 -6.52
CA ASN A 15 -0.55 -6.49 -6.28
C ASN A 15 -0.57 -6.88 -4.81
N GLU A 16 0.57 -6.84 -4.15
CA GLU A 16 0.65 -7.13 -2.72
C GLU A 16 -0.11 -6.06 -1.91
N ILE A 17 0.04 -4.79 -2.28
CA ILE A 17 -0.68 -3.71 -1.64
C ILE A 17 -2.19 -3.90 -1.79
N LEU A 18 -2.65 -4.26 -2.99
CA LEU A 18 -4.07 -4.51 -3.25
C LEU A 18 -4.60 -5.67 -2.41
N LYS A 19 -3.80 -6.72 -2.26
CA LYS A 19 -4.18 -7.87 -1.45
C LYS A 19 -4.36 -7.45 0.01
N ILE A 20 -3.42 -6.69 0.54
CA ILE A 20 -3.49 -6.21 1.92
C ILE A 20 -4.68 -5.28 2.10
N LEU A 21 -4.91 -4.39 1.14
CA LEU A 21 -6.04 -3.47 1.19
C LEU A 21 -7.37 -4.22 1.21
N THR A 22 -7.49 -5.26 0.39
CA THR A 22 -8.69 -6.10 0.36
C THR A 22 -8.95 -6.71 1.73
N GLU A 23 -7.91 -7.21 2.39
CA GLU A 23 -8.03 -7.77 3.73
C GLU A 23 -8.55 -6.73 4.73
N TYR A 24 -8.03 -5.51 4.66
CA TYR A 24 -8.48 -4.45 5.57
C TYR A 24 -9.92 -4.01 5.30
N VAL A 25 -10.31 -3.93 4.04
CA VAL A 25 -11.68 -3.58 3.68
C VAL A 25 -12.67 -4.59 4.27
N GLU A 26 -12.33 -5.86 4.22
CA GLU A 26 -13.17 -6.91 4.77
C GLU A 26 -13.15 -6.96 6.30
N LYS A 27 -11.99 -6.68 6.89
CA LYS A 27 -11.81 -6.74 8.33
C LYS A 27 -12.44 -5.53 9.06
N TYR A 28 -12.48 -4.38 8.40
CA TYR A 28 -12.97 -3.13 9.00
C TYR A 28 -14.10 -2.52 8.16
N PRO A 29 -15.23 -3.21 8.03
CA PRO A 29 -16.32 -2.74 7.15
C PRO A 29 -16.97 -1.45 7.61
N GLU A 30 -16.79 -1.05 8.87
CA GLU A 30 -17.33 0.19 9.40
C GLU A 30 -16.52 1.41 8.97
N GLN A 31 -15.32 1.23 8.47
CA GLN A 31 -14.48 2.34 8.03
C GLN A 31 -14.72 2.66 6.55
N ARG A 32 -14.72 3.95 6.25
CA ARG A 32 -14.80 4.40 4.86
C ARG A 32 -13.47 4.13 4.18
N PHE A 33 -13.51 3.97 2.87
CA PHE A 33 -12.32 3.61 2.09
C PHE A 33 -11.15 4.57 2.32
N GLY A 34 -11.44 5.90 2.32
CA GLY A 34 -10.41 6.90 2.58
C GLY A 34 -9.77 6.76 3.95
N GLN A 35 -10.58 6.39 4.95
CA GLN A 35 -10.06 6.17 6.31
C GLN A 35 -9.10 4.99 6.34
N ILE A 36 -9.43 3.91 5.64
CA ILE A 36 -8.55 2.75 5.55
C ILE A 36 -7.23 3.12 4.89
N LEU A 37 -7.29 3.83 3.77
CA LEU A 37 -6.08 4.26 3.07
C LEU A 37 -5.17 5.10 3.97
N TYR A 38 -5.76 5.99 4.73
CA TYR A 38 -5.00 6.90 5.58
C TYR A 38 -4.48 6.22 6.84
N ASN A 39 -5.35 5.44 7.51
CA ASN A 39 -5.02 4.88 8.81
C ASN A 39 -4.01 3.74 8.75
N PHE A 40 -3.95 3.01 7.66
CA PHE A 40 -3.09 1.83 7.56
C PHE A 40 -1.86 2.03 6.68
N GLY A 41 -1.52 3.29 6.39
CA GLY A 41 -0.26 3.61 5.75
C GLY A 41 -0.21 3.47 4.24
N PHE A 42 -1.37 3.39 3.58
CA PHE A 42 -1.41 3.29 2.12
C PHE A 42 -1.07 4.61 1.44
N LEU A 43 -1.24 5.73 2.14
CA LEU A 43 -0.94 7.05 1.59
C LEU A 43 0.24 7.68 2.32
N PRO A 44 1.18 8.32 1.59
CA PRO A 44 2.28 9.04 2.20
C PRO A 44 1.81 10.40 2.75
N TYR A 45 2.65 11.04 3.54
CA TYR A 45 2.36 12.39 4.04
C TYR A 45 2.47 13.46 2.98
N GLY A 46 3.11 13.17 1.87
CA GLY A 46 3.27 14.11 0.78
C GLY A 46 2.44 13.71 -0.42
N ASP A 47 2.95 14.07 -1.60
CA ASP A 47 2.30 13.76 -2.86
C ASP A 47 2.50 12.27 -3.19
N PRO A 48 1.40 11.48 -3.22
CA PRO A 48 1.52 10.04 -3.52
C PRO A 48 1.93 9.75 -4.95
N TYR A 49 1.87 10.74 -5.82
CA TYR A 49 2.16 10.56 -7.24
C TYR A 49 3.60 10.09 -7.50
N TYR A 50 4.53 10.57 -6.69
CA TYR A 50 5.95 10.27 -6.88
C TYR A 50 6.47 9.12 -6.01
N GLU A 51 5.64 8.56 -5.17
CA GLU A 51 6.07 7.48 -4.31
C GLU A 51 6.14 6.15 -5.06
N GLU A 52 7.24 5.44 -4.91
CA GLU A 52 7.35 4.11 -5.50
C GLU A 52 6.55 3.09 -4.68
N SER A 53 6.02 2.08 -5.38
CA SER A 53 5.16 1.08 -4.77
C SER A 53 5.85 0.29 -3.65
N VAL A 54 7.15 0.06 -3.78
CA VAL A 54 7.89 -0.68 -2.74
C VAL A 54 7.93 0.11 -1.43
N ASP A 55 8.01 1.43 -1.51
CA ASP A 55 8.01 2.27 -0.32
C ASP A 55 6.64 2.28 0.35
N THR A 56 5.59 2.32 -0.45
CA THR A 56 4.22 2.19 0.05
C THR A 56 4.03 0.87 0.76
N LEU A 57 4.49 -0.21 0.15
CA LEU A 57 4.36 -1.56 0.70
C LEU A 57 5.10 -1.69 2.03
N GLU A 58 6.31 -1.14 2.13
CA GLU A 58 7.06 -1.16 3.38
C GLU A 58 6.33 -0.42 4.49
N ARG A 59 5.76 0.74 4.19
CA ARG A 59 5.02 1.51 5.18
C ARG A 59 3.76 0.77 5.63
N VAL A 60 3.05 0.14 4.71
CA VAL A 60 1.87 -0.65 5.02
C VAL A 60 2.23 -1.83 5.92
N HIS A 61 3.34 -2.51 5.63
CA HIS A 61 3.82 -3.61 6.46
C HIS A 61 4.18 -3.15 7.85
N SER A 62 4.84 -1.99 7.98
CA SER A 62 5.18 -1.43 9.29
C SER A 62 3.93 -1.14 10.11
N THR A 63 2.91 -0.56 9.49
CA THR A 63 1.65 -0.25 10.16
C THR A 63 0.96 -1.54 10.61
N LYS A 64 0.97 -2.55 9.77
CA LYS A 64 0.39 -3.86 10.08
C LYS A 64 1.09 -4.50 11.27
N SER A 65 2.41 -4.33 11.37
CA SER A 65 3.19 -4.90 12.45
C SER A 65 2.88 -4.29 13.81
N HIS A 66 2.36 -3.05 13.82
CA HIS A 66 2.03 -2.35 15.06
C HIS A 66 0.57 -2.49 15.46
N SER A 67 -0.22 -3.13 14.63
CA SER A 67 -1.65 -3.35 14.94
C SER A 67 -1.90 -4.75 15.58
#